data_9fa15a58532a2cace21e928ab45e442b
#
_entry.id   9fa15a58532a2cace21e928ab45e442b
#
_cell.length_a   1.000
_cell.length_b   1.000
_cell.length_c   1.000
_cell.angle_alpha   90.00
_cell.angle_beta   90.00
_cell.angle_gamma   90.00
#
_symmetry.space_group_name_H-M   'P 1'
#
loop_
_entity.id
_entity.type
_entity.pdbx_description
1 polymer ?
#
loop_
_entity_poly.entity_id
_entity_poly.type
_entity_poly.pdbx_seq_one_letter_code
_entity_poly.pdbx_strand_id
1 'polypeptide(L)'
;MSWSRCLGVLVTLALASALAGCFQPLYSEAAHPGLVEDLRAIEVQPIKDRIGHYLADNLTTDLNGTGQTPTPKYKLTVTVAIGTSTPTVSSLTNVATSATLTADARYTLNKADGGAQVLTGVANANASYDRSQQRYNDMRAARDAEIRLARSLADEISLRLAAQLAGKTS
;
A
#
# COMPACT_ATOMS: atom_id res chain seq x y z
N MET A 1 -10.38 11.65 -55.05
CA MET A 1 -10.65 10.52 -54.08
C MET A 1 -9.72 10.53 -52.89
N SER A 2 -9.14 11.63 -52.44
CA SER A 2 -8.23 11.68 -51.25
C SER A 2 -8.76 12.48 -50.05
N TRP A 3 -9.76 13.32 -50.24
CA TRP A 3 -10.24 14.18 -49.19
C TRP A 3 -11.02 13.44 -48.10
N SER A 4 -11.82 12.42 -48.45
CA SER A 4 -12.53 11.60 -47.47
C SER A 4 -11.62 10.76 -46.57
N ARG A 5 -10.45 10.35 -47.07
CA ARG A 5 -9.42 9.62 -46.31
C ARG A 5 -8.70 10.52 -45.29
N CYS A 6 -8.42 11.77 -45.65
CA CYS A 6 -7.84 12.74 -44.73
C CYS A 6 -8.79 13.13 -43.60
N LEU A 7 -10.10 13.26 -43.90
CA LEU A 7 -11.12 13.55 -42.89
C LEU A 7 -11.27 12.41 -41.88
N GLY A 8 -11.23 11.16 -42.36
CA GLY A 8 -11.28 9.96 -41.49
C GLY A 8 -10.09 9.86 -40.53
N VAL A 9 -8.87 10.17 -40.99
CA VAL A 9 -7.67 10.16 -40.16
C VAL A 9 -7.70 11.28 -39.12
N LEU A 10 -8.20 12.47 -39.47
CA LEU A 10 -8.36 13.59 -38.53
C LEU A 10 -9.39 13.27 -37.42
N VAL A 11 -10.50 12.63 -37.75
CA VAL A 11 -11.54 12.23 -36.77
C VAL A 11 -11.01 11.13 -35.83
N THR A 12 -10.27 10.15 -36.34
CA THR A 12 -9.69 9.11 -35.47
C THR A 12 -8.59 9.65 -34.57
N LEU A 13 -7.79 10.61 -35.04
CA LEU A 13 -6.76 11.26 -34.22
C LEU A 13 -7.38 12.14 -33.12
N ALA A 14 -8.48 12.86 -33.41
CA ALA A 14 -9.20 13.65 -32.44
C ALA A 14 -9.93 12.79 -31.39
N LEU A 15 -10.43 11.60 -31.78
CA LEU A 15 -11.04 10.67 -30.84
C LEU A 15 -10.01 10.00 -29.93
N ALA A 16 -8.80 9.71 -30.45
CA ALA A 16 -7.70 9.15 -29.66
C ALA A 16 -7.15 10.14 -28.63
N SER A 17 -7.09 11.45 -28.95
CA SER A 17 -6.67 12.47 -27.99
C SER A 17 -7.70 12.75 -26.88
N ALA A 18 -8.99 12.52 -27.12
CA ALA A 18 -10.03 12.67 -26.10
C ALA A 18 -9.97 11.54 -25.03
N LEU A 19 -9.44 10.35 -25.37
CA LEU A 19 -9.27 9.26 -24.40
C LEU A 19 -8.02 9.42 -23.51
N ALA A 20 -7.04 10.18 -23.92
CA ALA A 20 -5.80 10.42 -23.15
C ALA A 20 -6.01 11.31 -21.92
N GLY A 21 -7.09 12.08 -21.84
CA GLY A 21 -7.40 13.01 -20.76
C GLY A 21 -7.94 12.36 -19.47
N CYS A 22 -8.31 11.07 -19.50
CA CYS A 22 -8.95 10.42 -18.34
C CYS A 22 -7.97 9.76 -17.34
N PHE A 23 -6.66 9.79 -17.61
CA PHE A 23 -5.66 9.19 -16.72
C PHE A 23 -4.88 10.29 -15.99
N GLN A 24 -5.44 10.78 -14.87
CA GLN A 24 -4.69 11.65 -13.97
C GLN A 24 -4.04 10.79 -12.88
N PRO A 25 -2.69 10.72 -12.79
CA PRO A 25 -2.03 10.01 -11.72
C PRO A 25 -2.32 10.68 -10.37
N LEU A 26 -2.68 9.87 -9.37
CA LEU A 26 -3.06 10.32 -8.02
C LEU A 26 -2.00 11.25 -7.38
N TYR A 27 -0.73 11.06 -7.70
CA TYR A 27 0.40 11.83 -7.18
C TYR A 27 0.82 13.00 -8.06
N SER A 28 0.02 13.43 -9.05
CA SER A 28 0.38 14.59 -9.86
C SER A 28 0.10 15.90 -9.10
N GLU A 29 1.09 16.77 -8.99
CA GLU A 29 0.94 18.09 -8.37
C GLU A 29 -0.11 18.95 -9.10
N ALA A 30 -0.33 18.69 -10.39
CA ALA A 30 -1.35 19.39 -11.17
C ALA A 30 -2.78 19.01 -10.74
N ALA A 31 -3.00 17.77 -10.26
CA ALA A 31 -4.31 17.32 -9.80
C ALA A 31 -4.54 17.64 -8.31
N HIS A 32 -3.49 17.49 -7.49
CA HIS A 32 -3.55 17.65 -6.04
C HIS A 32 -2.33 18.44 -5.54
N PRO A 33 -2.35 19.78 -5.60
CA PRO A 33 -1.25 20.61 -5.12
C PRO A 33 -0.99 20.38 -3.63
N GLY A 34 0.28 20.13 -3.27
CA GLY A 34 0.70 19.90 -1.87
C GLY A 34 0.47 18.51 -1.31
N LEU A 35 -0.20 17.58 -2.03
CA LEU A 35 -0.42 16.22 -1.56
C LEU A 35 0.90 15.50 -1.24
N VAL A 36 1.87 15.61 -2.12
CA VAL A 36 3.20 14.97 -1.95
C VAL A 36 3.92 15.50 -0.72
N GLU A 37 3.83 16.82 -0.45
CA GLU A 37 4.39 17.43 0.75
C GLU A 37 3.68 16.97 2.02
N ASP A 38 2.36 16.86 1.99
CA ASP A 38 1.58 16.37 3.12
C ASP A 38 1.85 14.90 3.42
N LEU A 39 2.01 14.05 2.39
CA LEU A 39 2.42 12.66 2.57
C LEU A 39 3.82 12.54 3.17
N ARG A 40 4.79 13.33 2.69
CA ARG A 40 6.16 13.39 3.25
C ARG A 40 6.21 13.89 4.69
N ALA A 41 5.24 14.71 5.08
CA ALA A 41 5.15 15.26 6.43
C ALA A 41 4.43 14.30 7.42
N ILE A 42 4.17 13.05 7.03
CA ILE A 42 3.63 12.01 7.91
C ILE A 42 4.78 11.30 8.64
N GLU A 43 4.77 11.39 9.96
CA GLU A 43 5.65 10.64 10.84
C GLU A 43 5.02 9.29 11.19
N VAL A 44 5.66 8.19 10.80
CA VAL A 44 5.22 6.83 11.15
C VAL A 44 5.70 6.51 12.55
N GLN A 45 4.77 6.26 13.47
CA GLN A 45 5.11 5.87 14.84
C GLN A 45 5.61 4.42 14.88
N PRO A 46 6.50 4.07 15.83
CA PRO A 46 7.00 2.71 15.98
C PRO A 46 5.87 1.68 16.10
N ILE A 47 5.91 0.66 15.26
CA ILE A 47 4.92 -0.42 15.24
C ILE A 47 5.53 -1.63 15.94
N LYS A 48 4.76 -2.27 16.82
CA LYS A 48 5.22 -3.43 17.58
C LYS A 48 5.45 -4.65 16.67
N ASP A 49 6.26 -5.58 17.16
CA ASP A 49 6.58 -6.86 16.55
C ASP A 49 7.44 -6.77 15.26
N ARG A 50 7.92 -7.92 14.80
CA ARG A 50 8.80 -8.01 13.63
C ARG A 50 8.13 -7.53 12.35
N ILE A 51 6.87 -7.92 12.13
CA ILE A 51 6.13 -7.44 10.96
C ILE A 51 5.91 -5.94 11.01
N GLY A 52 5.72 -5.39 12.22
CA GLY A 52 5.58 -3.95 12.42
C GLY A 52 6.83 -3.18 11.99
N HIS A 53 8.02 -3.75 12.20
CA HIS A 53 9.27 -3.17 11.71
C HIS A 53 9.31 -3.12 10.18
N TYR A 54 9.02 -4.24 9.50
CA TYR A 54 8.95 -4.25 8.04
C TYR A 54 7.89 -3.30 7.48
N LEU A 55 6.73 -3.23 8.15
CA LEU A 55 5.66 -2.33 7.77
C LEU A 55 6.05 -0.86 7.91
N ALA A 56 6.69 -0.49 9.04
CA ALA A 56 7.16 0.87 9.29
C ALA A 56 8.21 1.32 8.26
N ASP A 57 9.16 0.44 7.91
CA ASP A 57 10.18 0.71 6.89
C ASP A 57 9.56 0.95 5.51
N ASN A 58 8.62 0.07 5.09
CA ASN A 58 7.92 0.22 3.82
C ASN A 58 7.07 1.49 3.80
N LEU A 59 6.28 1.76 4.84
CA LEU A 59 5.48 2.99 4.94
C LEU A 59 6.34 4.25 4.89
N THR A 60 7.46 4.28 5.61
CA THR A 60 8.38 5.41 5.58
C THR A 60 8.96 5.61 4.19
N THR A 61 9.32 4.53 3.49
CA THR A 61 9.82 4.58 2.12
C THR A 61 8.75 5.08 1.14
N ASP A 62 7.53 4.57 1.24
CA ASP A 62 6.45 4.89 0.31
C ASP A 62 5.92 6.33 0.52
N LEU A 63 5.88 6.81 1.76
CA LEU A 63 5.38 8.15 2.08
C LEU A 63 6.46 9.24 1.91
N ASN A 64 7.69 8.95 2.31
CA ASN A 64 8.76 9.97 2.34
C ASN A 64 9.81 9.81 1.23
N GLY A 65 10.04 8.62 0.67
CA GLY A 65 10.91 8.34 -0.48
C GLY A 65 12.37 8.79 -0.40
N THR A 66 12.67 9.88 0.30
CA THR A 66 14.00 10.52 0.33
C THR A 66 14.74 10.38 1.66
N GLY A 67 14.08 9.81 2.69
CA GLY A 67 14.66 9.71 4.04
C GLY A 67 14.87 11.03 4.78
N GLN A 68 14.52 12.16 4.17
CA GLN A 68 14.50 13.46 4.83
C GLN A 68 13.10 13.72 5.38
N THR A 69 12.98 13.75 6.69
CA THR A 69 11.69 14.04 7.34
C THR A 69 11.54 15.56 7.46
N PRO A 70 10.65 16.19 6.69
CA PRO A 70 10.25 17.57 6.97
C PRO A 70 9.61 17.62 8.37
N THR A 71 9.41 18.82 8.91
CA THR A 71 8.70 18.98 10.19
C THR A 71 7.36 18.22 10.12
N PRO A 72 7.12 17.24 11.00
CA PRO A 72 5.93 16.40 10.91
C PRO A 72 4.64 17.23 11.07
N LYS A 73 3.75 17.15 10.09
CA LYS A 73 2.39 17.71 10.18
C LYS A 73 1.41 16.68 10.76
N TYR A 74 1.69 15.40 10.54
CA TYR A 74 0.83 14.29 10.93
C TYR A 74 1.62 13.19 11.60
N LYS A 75 0.95 12.42 12.47
CA LYS A 75 1.45 11.20 13.11
C LYS A 75 0.58 10.02 12.73
N LEU A 76 1.17 9.00 12.13
CA LEU A 76 0.51 7.76 11.75
C LEU A 76 0.78 6.69 12.80
N THR A 77 -0.27 6.24 13.46
CA THR A 77 -0.23 5.11 14.41
C THR A 77 -0.85 3.90 13.73
N VAL A 78 -0.15 2.77 13.74
CA VAL A 78 -0.63 1.51 13.16
C VAL A 78 -0.54 0.40 14.18
N THR A 79 -1.58 -0.44 14.24
CA THR A 79 -1.61 -1.66 15.04
C THR A 79 -1.94 -2.83 14.13
N VAL A 80 -1.10 -3.87 14.14
CA VAL A 80 -1.24 -5.04 13.26
C VAL A 80 -1.66 -6.25 14.09
N ALA A 81 -2.65 -6.99 13.61
CA ALA A 81 -3.03 -8.30 14.10
C ALA A 81 -2.78 -9.34 13.01
N ILE A 82 -2.07 -10.43 13.33
CA ILE A 82 -1.73 -11.50 12.38
C ILE A 82 -2.42 -12.78 12.79
N GLY A 83 -3.02 -13.45 11.79
CA GLY A 83 -3.50 -14.84 11.87
C GLY A 83 -2.71 -15.74 10.94
N THR A 84 -2.60 -17.02 11.30
CA THR A 84 -2.04 -18.05 10.43
C THR A 84 -3.05 -19.16 10.26
N SER A 85 -3.30 -19.56 9.01
CA SER A 85 -4.14 -20.71 8.67
C SER A 85 -3.37 -21.70 7.80
N THR A 86 -3.74 -22.97 7.89
CA THR A 86 -3.13 -24.07 7.10
C THR A 86 -4.22 -24.77 6.28
N PRO A 87 -4.65 -24.16 5.16
CA PRO A 87 -5.82 -24.63 4.41
C PRO A 87 -5.60 -25.97 3.69
N THR A 88 -4.35 -26.34 3.40
CA THR A 88 -4.04 -27.52 2.62
C THR A 88 -3.29 -28.54 3.48
N VAL A 89 -3.88 -29.70 3.66
CA VAL A 89 -3.30 -30.85 4.36
C VAL A 89 -3.19 -32.02 3.38
N SER A 90 -2.03 -32.67 3.33
CA SER A 90 -1.85 -33.87 2.53
C SER A 90 -2.68 -35.03 3.12
N SER A 91 -3.56 -35.61 2.33
CA SER A 91 -4.37 -36.76 2.74
C SER A 91 -3.58 -38.02 2.99
N LEU A 92 -2.35 -38.13 2.46
CA LEU A 92 -1.45 -39.28 2.63
C LEU A 92 -0.63 -39.21 3.92
N THR A 93 -0.18 -38.00 4.29
CA THR A 93 0.74 -37.80 5.41
C THR A 93 0.12 -37.05 6.59
N ASN A 94 -1.09 -36.52 6.41
CA ASN A 94 -1.79 -35.63 7.37
C ASN A 94 -0.93 -34.41 7.81
N VAL A 95 -0.04 -33.96 6.92
CA VAL A 95 0.85 -32.82 7.15
C VAL A 95 0.37 -31.64 6.34
N ALA A 96 0.33 -30.46 6.95
CA ALA A 96 0.02 -29.22 6.24
C ALA A 96 1.11 -28.87 5.24
N THR A 97 0.76 -28.73 3.96
CA THR A 97 1.68 -28.44 2.85
C THR A 97 1.76 -26.97 2.50
N SER A 98 0.80 -26.15 2.96
CA SER A 98 0.81 -24.71 2.80
C SER A 98 0.35 -24.01 4.06
N ALA A 99 0.73 -22.74 4.20
CA ALA A 99 0.22 -21.85 5.23
C ALA A 99 -0.09 -20.48 4.60
N THR A 100 -1.13 -19.85 5.10
CA THR A 100 -1.52 -18.49 4.73
C THR A 100 -1.48 -17.61 5.96
N LEU A 101 -0.71 -16.54 5.88
CA LEU A 101 -0.71 -15.44 6.83
C LEU A 101 -1.78 -14.44 6.40
N THR A 102 -2.63 -14.03 7.32
CA THR A 102 -3.58 -12.94 7.16
C THR A 102 -3.25 -11.86 8.16
N ALA A 103 -3.33 -10.60 7.78
CA ALA A 103 -3.13 -9.50 8.70
C ALA A 103 -4.16 -8.40 8.50
N ASP A 104 -4.59 -7.84 9.63
CA ASP A 104 -5.42 -6.65 9.73
C ASP A 104 -4.59 -5.54 10.36
N ALA A 105 -4.35 -4.46 9.63
CA ALA A 105 -3.67 -3.27 10.10
C ALA A 105 -4.68 -2.15 10.34
N ARG A 106 -4.94 -1.81 11.61
CA ARG A 106 -5.74 -0.64 11.98
C ARG A 106 -4.81 0.56 12.05
N TYR A 107 -5.15 1.64 11.35
CA TYR A 107 -4.34 2.83 11.34
C TYR A 107 -5.16 4.08 11.65
N THR A 108 -4.51 5.05 12.28
CA THR A 108 -5.08 6.35 12.62
C THR A 108 -4.06 7.43 12.32
N LEU A 109 -4.46 8.44 11.57
CA LEU A 109 -3.68 9.62 11.26
C LEU A 109 -4.18 10.78 12.13
N ASN A 110 -3.30 11.32 12.94
CA ASN A 110 -3.58 12.46 13.82
C ASN A 110 -2.73 13.67 13.38
N LYS A 111 -3.19 14.88 13.66
CA LYS A 111 -2.36 16.08 13.54
C LYS A 111 -1.24 16.05 14.58
N ALA A 112 -0.04 16.51 14.20
CA ALA A 112 1.12 16.52 15.10
C ALA A 112 0.99 17.55 16.24
N ASP A 113 0.25 18.63 16.02
CA ASP A 113 0.14 19.80 16.89
C ASP A 113 -0.87 19.67 18.05
N GLY A 114 -1.78 18.76 18.01
CA GLY A 114 -2.80 18.65 19.06
C GLY A 114 -3.54 17.32 19.06
N GLY A 115 -3.09 16.36 18.27
CA GLY A 115 -3.64 15.02 18.27
C GLY A 115 -5.06 14.89 17.69
N ALA A 116 -5.59 15.95 17.04
CA ALA A 116 -6.87 15.85 16.35
C ALA A 116 -6.82 14.76 15.29
N GLN A 117 -7.76 13.80 15.37
CA GLN A 117 -7.86 12.70 14.42
C GLN A 117 -8.27 13.22 13.05
N VAL A 118 -7.45 12.96 12.05
CA VAL A 118 -7.69 13.35 10.65
C VAL A 118 -8.45 12.25 9.92
N LEU A 119 -8.00 11.00 10.11
CA LEU A 119 -8.62 9.83 9.50
C LEU A 119 -8.27 8.54 10.27
N THR A 120 -9.08 7.52 10.06
CA THR A 120 -8.83 6.15 10.55
C THR A 120 -9.26 5.17 9.48
N GLY A 121 -8.66 3.99 9.50
CA GLY A 121 -9.00 2.93 8.56
C GLY A 121 -8.44 1.57 8.96
N VAL A 122 -8.78 0.57 8.17
CA VAL A 122 -8.27 -0.80 8.31
C VAL A 122 -7.79 -1.27 6.94
N ALA A 123 -6.55 -1.70 6.85
CA ALA A 123 -5.99 -2.37 5.69
C ALA A 123 -5.87 -3.88 5.97
N ASN A 124 -6.13 -4.70 4.95
CA ASN A 124 -6.10 -6.15 5.07
C ASN A 124 -5.21 -6.71 3.98
N ALA A 125 -4.37 -7.67 4.33
CA ALA A 125 -3.55 -8.37 3.37
C ALA A 125 -3.39 -9.85 3.74
N ASN A 126 -2.98 -10.66 2.76
CA ASN A 126 -2.64 -12.05 2.99
C ASN A 126 -1.41 -12.43 2.17
N ALA A 127 -0.67 -13.42 2.65
CA ALA A 127 0.48 -13.99 1.96
C ALA A 127 0.58 -15.49 2.26
N SER A 128 0.62 -16.30 1.22
CA SER A 128 0.78 -17.75 1.37
C SER A 128 2.23 -18.17 1.12
N TYR A 129 2.61 -19.30 1.73
CA TYR A 129 3.88 -19.95 1.49
C TYR A 129 3.74 -21.47 1.57
N ASP A 130 4.60 -22.18 0.84
CA ASP A 130 4.67 -23.63 0.91
C ASP A 130 5.47 -24.05 2.13
N ARG A 131 4.92 -24.99 2.89
CA ARG A 131 5.58 -25.54 4.06
C ARG A 131 6.51 -26.68 3.67
N SER A 132 7.67 -26.71 4.28
CA SER A 132 8.67 -27.73 4.09
C SER A 132 8.90 -28.53 5.38
N GLN A 133 9.18 -29.84 5.24
CA GLN A 133 9.62 -30.65 6.37
C GLN A 133 11.02 -30.25 6.87
N GLN A 134 11.80 -29.58 6.03
CA GLN A 134 13.07 -28.99 6.42
C GLN A 134 12.83 -27.69 7.20
N ARG A 135 13.06 -27.74 8.49
CA ARG A 135 12.76 -26.64 9.42
C ARG A 135 13.36 -25.29 9.00
N TYR A 136 14.58 -25.30 8.47
CA TYR A 136 15.23 -24.06 8.02
C TYR A 136 14.52 -23.44 6.83
N ASN A 137 14.13 -24.26 5.84
CA ASN A 137 13.41 -23.78 4.66
C ASN A 137 12.01 -23.24 5.04
N ASP A 138 11.32 -23.95 5.95
CA ASP A 138 10.01 -23.52 6.45
C ASP A 138 10.08 -22.15 7.15
N MET A 139 11.08 -21.95 8.02
CA MET A 139 11.29 -20.66 8.69
C MET A 139 11.62 -19.52 7.71
N ARG A 140 12.39 -19.79 6.65
CA ARG A 140 12.70 -18.78 5.62
C ARG A 140 11.48 -18.44 4.79
N ALA A 141 10.70 -19.43 4.38
CA ALA A 141 9.47 -19.24 3.63
C ALA A 141 8.43 -18.43 4.44
N ALA A 142 8.27 -18.74 5.72
CA ALA A 142 7.41 -17.98 6.62
C ALA A 142 7.85 -16.51 6.77
N ARG A 143 9.17 -16.27 6.92
CA ARG A 143 9.71 -14.90 7.01
C ARG A 143 9.50 -14.11 5.71
N ASP A 144 9.74 -14.75 4.56
CA ASP A 144 9.47 -14.12 3.26
C ASP A 144 8.00 -13.75 3.10
N ALA A 145 7.09 -14.63 3.52
CA ALA A 145 5.66 -14.34 3.54
C ALA A 145 5.31 -13.14 4.44
N GLU A 146 5.93 -13.02 5.62
CA GLU A 146 5.74 -11.83 6.48
C GLU A 146 6.21 -10.54 5.81
N ILE A 147 7.35 -10.56 5.12
CA ILE A 147 7.89 -9.39 4.40
C ILE A 147 6.93 -8.97 3.27
N ARG A 148 6.44 -9.94 2.48
CA ARG A 148 5.46 -9.66 1.42
C ARG A 148 4.14 -9.13 1.99
N LEU A 149 3.70 -9.69 3.10
CA LEU A 149 2.48 -9.25 3.80
C LEU A 149 2.61 -7.81 4.28
N ALA A 150 3.75 -7.46 4.92
CA ALA A 150 4.03 -6.10 5.36
C ALA A 150 4.07 -5.11 4.17
N ARG A 151 4.65 -5.52 3.03
CA ARG A 151 4.68 -4.71 1.81
C ARG A 151 3.28 -4.44 1.30
N SER A 152 2.44 -5.47 1.16
CA SER A 152 1.05 -5.31 0.69
C SER A 152 0.22 -4.41 1.61
N LEU A 153 0.42 -4.51 2.93
CA LEU A 153 -0.23 -3.60 3.89
C LEU A 153 0.24 -2.15 3.73
N ALA A 154 1.56 -1.93 3.51
CA ALA A 154 2.11 -0.60 3.30
C ALA A 154 1.53 0.04 2.03
N ASP A 155 1.54 -0.70 0.92
CA ASP A 155 0.99 -0.25 -0.36
C ASP A 155 -0.49 0.17 -0.21
N GLU A 156 -1.30 -0.64 0.49
CA GLU A 156 -2.71 -0.35 0.71
C GLU A 156 -2.93 0.86 1.62
N ILE A 157 -2.19 0.97 2.72
CA ILE A 157 -2.29 2.10 3.63
C ILE A 157 -1.89 3.38 2.92
N SER A 158 -0.74 3.39 2.22
CA SER A 158 -0.22 4.56 1.49
C SER A 158 -1.21 5.05 0.43
N LEU A 159 -1.78 4.11 -0.35
CA LEU A 159 -2.79 4.44 -1.35
C LEU A 159 -4.04 5.08 -0.73
N ARG A 160 -4.55 4.53 0.37
CA ARG A 160 -5.73 5.05 1.06
C ARG A 160 -5.48 6.41 1.71
N LEU A 161 -4.29 6.61 2.31
CA LEU A 161 -3.87 7.90 2.84
C LEU A 161 -3.84 8.96 1.74
N ALA A 162 -3.20 8.64 0.60
CA ALA A 162 -3.13 9.54 -0.54
C ALA A 162 -4.52 9.90 -1.08
N ALA A 163 -5.40 8.92 -1.27
CA ALA A 163 -6.75 9.14 -1.78
C ALA A 163 -7.60 10.02 -0.83
N GLN A 164 -7.48 9.81 0.49
CA GLN A 164 -8.27 10.58 1.45
C GLN A 164 -7.72 11.99 1.70
N LEU A 165 -6.40 12.18 1.65
CA LEU A 165 -5.80 13.52 1.73
C LEU A 165 -6.09 14.32 0.46
N ALA A 166 -6.02 13.70 -0.72
CA ALA A 166 -6.39 14.33 -1.98
C ALA A 166 -7.85 14.83 -1.96
N GLY A 167 -8.78 14.05 -1.41
CA GLY A 167 -10.19 14.45 -1.29
C GLY A 167 -10.47 15.58 -0.28
N LYS A 168 -9.50 15.93 0.58
CA LYS A 168 -9.62 17.06 1.53
C LYS A 168 -9.04 18.37 1.02
N THR A 169 -8.18 18.30 0.01
CA THR A 169 -7.55 19.47 -0.64
C THR A 169 -8.35 20.00 -1.83
N SER A 170 -9.45 19.35 -2.21
CA SER A 170 -10.43 19.83 -3.21
C SER A 170 -11.59 20.64 -2.54
#